data_53fb593c7b324ac3decff8e0bacab816
#
_entry.id   53fb593c7b324ac3decff8e0bacab816
#
_cell.length_a   1.000
_cell.length_b   1.000
_cell.length_c   1.000
_cell.angle_alpha   90.00
_cell.angle_beta   90.00
_cell.angle_gamma   90.00
#
_symmetry.space_group_name_H-M   'P 1'
#
loop_
_entity.id
_entity.type
_entity.pdbx_description
1 polymer ?
#
loop_
_entity_poly.entity_id
_entity_poly.type
_entity_poly.pdbx_seq_one_letter_code
_entity_poly.pdbx_strand_id
1 'polypeptide(L)'
;MATFAKNLVDLQQKGLINADVLTATSDNCIDAFVTGKAAMFSNGMWCLSGILEKNPDMADNIGFAPYPAMMADGVPVVLVAEDSGYSIYVDSPNKDAAVDFLTYLFSAENMKKYSEALGSPSAFTDVTADWAPASVVSGVSDAVKSATNIGFTNEKPAGFSGDDAGRLVQDLLAGTYTPEEFALAYEAAWNAGF
;
A
#
# COMPACT_ATOMS: atom_id res chain seq x y z
N MET A 1 12.74 -14.61 3.32
CA MET A 1 11.34 -15.05 3.00
C MET A 1 10.82 -16.09 3.99
N ALA A 2 11.54 -17.17 4.35
CA ALA A 2 11.04 -18.21 5.28
C ALA A 2 10.61 -17.66 6.64
N THR A 3 11.36 -16.71 7.25
CA THR A 3 10.95 -16.05 8.51
C THR A 3 9.64 -15.29 8.37
N PHE A 4 9.45 -14.57 7.26
CA PHE A 4 8.18 -13.90 6.96
C PHE A 4 7.02 -14.91 6.88
N ALA A 5 7.21 -15.95 6.09
CA ALA A 5 6.21 -17.01 5.90
C ALA A 5 5.82 -17.66 7.25
N LYS A 6 6.83 -17.98 8.08
CA LYS A 6 6.60 -18.53 9.42
C LYS A 6 5.79 -17.57 10.29
N ASN A 7 6.15 -16.30 10.35
CA ASN A 7 5.43 -15.32 11.15
C ASN A 7 3.98 -15.17 10.67
N LEU A 8 3.73 -15.19 9.36
CA LEU A 8 2.39 -15.10 8.80
C LEU A 8 1.52 -16.31 9.16
N VAL A 9 2.07 -17.51 9.06
CA VAL A 9 1.40 -18.75 9.49
C VAL A 9 1.15 -18.75 11.00
N ASP A 10 2.11 -18.31 11.82
CA ASP A 10 1.95 -18.18 13.27
C ASP A 10 0.80 -17.21 13.63
N LEU A 11 0.68 -16.09 12.93
CA LEU A 11 -0.43 -15.14 13.13
C LEU A 11 -1.78 -15.77 12.79
N GLN A 12 -1.87 -16.52 11.68
CA GLN A 12 -3.09 -17.24 11.31
C GLN A 12 -3.46 -18.31 12.34
N GLN A 13 -2.51 -19.12 12.77
CA GLN A 13 -2.74 -20.17 13.77
C GLN A 13 -3.17 -19.63 15.13
N LYS A 14 -2.73 -18.42 15.49
CA LYS A 14 -3.15 -17.70 16.70
C LYS A 14 -4.51 -16.99 16.56
N GLY A 15 -5.16 -17.07 15.40
CA GLY A 15 -6.42 -16.38 15.14
C GLY A 15 -6.31 -14.86 15.08
N LEU A 16 -5.13 -14.33 14.75
CA LEU A 16 -4.85 -12.89 14.63
C LEU A 16 -5.03 -12.37 13.21
N ILE A 17 -5.36 -13.25 12.27
CA ILE A 17 -5.75 -12.93 10.90
C ILE A 17 -7.21 -13.34 10.73
N ASN A 18 -7.98 -12.56 9.99
CA ASN A 18 -9.39 -12.84 9.69
C ASN A 18 -9.56 -14.23 9.07
N ALA A 19 -10.61 -14.96 9.45
CA ALA A 19 -10.85 -16.33 8.98
C ALA A 19 -11.09 -16.44 7.47
N ASP A 20 -11.55 -15.35 6.84
CA ASP A 20 -11.84 -15.26 5.41
C ASP A 20 -10.66 -14.75 4.56
N VAL A 21 -9.43 -14.72 5.13
CA VAL A 21 -8.22 -14.18 4.48
C VAL A 21 -7.94 -14.72 3.08
N LEU A 22 -8.35 -15.96 2.79
CA LEU A 22 -8.14 -16.60 1.48
C LEU A 22 -9.14 -16.13 0.40
N THR A 23 -10.23 -15.49 0.80
CA THR A 23 -11.34 -15.11 -0.10
C THR A 23 -11.73 -13.64 0.01
N ALA A 24 -11.20 -12.93 1.00
CA ALA A 24 -11.50 -11.52 1.23
C ALA A 24 -10.99 -10.66 0.07
N THR A 25 -11.86 -9.79 -0.42
CA THR A 25 -11.50 -8.73 -1.36
C THR A 25 -11.03 -7.48 -0.64
N SER A 26 -10.46 -6.52 -1.35
CA SER A 26 -10.09 -5.22 -0.79
C SER A 26 -11.29 -4.52 -0.11
N ASP A 27 -12.47 -4.57 -0.74
CA ASP A 27 -13.70 -4.00 -0.17
C ASP A 27 -14.12 -4.72 1.12
N ASN A 28 -14.02 -6.06 1.18
CA ASN A 28 -14.30 -6.80 2.41
C ASN A 28 -13.35 -6.41 3.55
N CYS A 29 -12.07 -6.14 3.23
CA CYS A 29 -11.10 -5.70 4.22
C CYS A 29 -11.43 -4.30 4.74
N ILE A 30 -11.83 -3.37 3.87
CA ILE A 30 -12.29 -2.03 4.27
C ILE A 30 -13.55 -2.17 5.15
N ASP A 31 -14.53 -2.99 4.76
CA ASP A 31 -15.74 -3.23 5.53
C ASP A 31 -15.45 -3.82 6.92
N ALA A 32 -14.51 -4.74 7.02
CA ALA A 32 -14.09 -5.31 8.31
C ALA A 32 -13.46 -4.24 9.22
N PHE A 33 -12.66 -3.34 8.65
CA PHE A 33 -12.00 -2.27 9.38
C PHE A 33 -12.99 -1.20 9.84
N VAL A 34 -13.84 -0.67 8.96
CA VAL A 34 -14.79 0.41 9.30
C VAL A 34 -15.93 -0.05 10.23
N THR A 35 -16.19 -1.36 10.31
CA THR A 35 -17.14 -1.96 11.24
C THR A 35 -16.53 -2.45 12.54
N GLY A 36 -15.22 -2.24 12.74
CA GLY A 36 -14.50 -2.64 13.97
C GLY A 36 -14.25 -4.14 14.12
N LYS A 37 -14.44 -4.92 13.04
CA LYS A 37 -14.09 -6.36 13.03
C LYS A 37 -12.60 -6.60 12.88
N ALA A 38 -11.87 -5.63 12.32
CA ALA A 38 -10.42 -5.61 12.26
C ALA A 38 -9.90 -4.34 12.94
N ALA A 39 -8.95 -4.48 13.86
CA ALA A 39 -8.34 -3.36 14.56
C ALA A 39 -7.25 -2.66 13.71
N MET A 40 -6.72 -3.34 12.72
CA MET A 40 -5.66 -2.85 11.82
C MET A 40 -5.98 -3.26 10.39
N PHE A 41 -5.64 -2.38 9.46
CA PHE A 41 -5.78 -2.62 8.03
C PHE A 41 -4.46 -2.29 7.32
N SER A 42 -3.87 -3.30 6.73
CA SER A 42 -2.61 -3.17 6.02
C SER A 42 -2.88 -2.76 4.57
N ASN A 43 -2.67 -1.49 4.26
CA ASN A 43 -2.85 -0.97 2.90
C ASN A 43 -2.08 0.35 2.71
N GLY A 44 -2.18 0.92 1.51
CA GLY A 44 -1.65 2.25 1.21
C GLY A 44 -2.66 3.37 1.49
N MET A 45 -2.19 4.61 1.40
CA MET A 45 -3.00 5.80 1.68
C MET A 45 -4.21 5.96 0.75
N TRP A 46 -4.15 5.40 -0.44
CA TRP A 46 -5.26 5.42 -1.42
C TRP A 46 -6.57 4.81 -0.92
N CYS A 47 -6.54 3.98 0.12
CA CYS A 47 -7.76 3.41 0.70
C CYS A 47 -8.49 4.36 1.66
N LEU A 48 -7.86 5.48 2.09
CA LEU A 48 -8.39 6.37 3.12
C LEU A 48 -9.70 7.02 2.71
N SER A 49 -9.80 7.50 1.48
CA SER A 49 -11.06 8.09 0.97
C SER A 49 -12.21 7.09 1.04
N GLY A 50 -12.00 5.85 0.61
CA GLY A 50 -13.02 4.79 0.69
C GLY A 50 -13.40 4.41 2.12
N ILE A 51 -12.46 4.47 3.07
CA ILE A 51 -12.73 4.26 4.49
C ILE A 51 -13.63 5.37 5.04
N LEU A 52 -13.29 6.63 4.78
CA LEU A 52 -14.04 7.79 5.27
C LEU A 52 -15.40 7.95 4.57
N GLU A 53 -15.52 7.54 3.31
CA GLU A 53 -16.81 7.49 2.61
C GLU A 53 -17.76 6.48 3.26
N LYS A 54 -17.27 5.29 3.63
CA LYS A 54 -18.07 4.24 4.28
C LYS A 54 -18.40 4.57 5.75
N ASN A 55 -17.50 5.22 6.45
CA ASN A 55 -17.68 5.59 7.85
C ASN A 55 -16.97 6.91 8.19
N PRO A 56 -17.64 8.07 8.06
CA PRO A 56 -17.06 9.37 8.36
C PRO A 56 -16.54 9.52 9.80
N ASP A 57 -17.12 8.82 10.77
CA ASP A 57 -16.71 8.88 12.18
C ASP A 57 -15.29 8.29 12.40
N MET A 58 -14.76 7.57 11.42
CA MET A 58 -13.39 7.11 11.44
C MET A 58 -12.37 8.26 11.40
N ALA A 59 -12.74 9.44 10.92
CA ALA A 59 -11.83 10.58 10.85
C ALA A 59 -11.19 10.92 12.21
N ASP A 60 -11.91 10.76 13.32
CA ASP A 60 -11.42 11.00 14.67
C ASP A 60 -10.79 9.76 15.32
N ASN A 61 -10.91 8.59 14.70
CA ASN A 61 -10.52 7.31 15.28
C ASN A 61 -9.51 6.51 14.45
N ILE A 62 -9.05 7.06 13.33
CA ILE A 62 -8.05 6.42 12.46
C ILE A 62 -6.67 7.02 12.70
N GLY A 63 -5.66 6.17 12.67
CA GLY A 63 -4.26 6.57 12.71
C GLY A 63 -3.42 5.81 11.71
N PHE A 64 -2.17 6.18 11.57
CA PHE A 64 -1.20 5.50 10.73
C PHE A 64 -0.01 5.02 11.56
N ALA A 65 0.44 3.81 11.30
CA ALA A 65 1.68 3.27 11.84
C ALA A 65 2.44 2.51 10.74
N PRO A 66 3.78 2.60 10.72
CA PRO A 66 4.59 1.77 9.83
C PRO A 66 4.48 0.29 10.21
N TYR A 67 4.80 -0.60 9.27
CA TYR A 67 4.95 -2.00 9.61
C TYR A 67 6.02 -2.18 10.69
N PRO A 68 5.75 -3.00 11.71
CA PRO A 68 6.75 -3.33 12.70
C PRO A 68 7.92 -4.06 12.05
N ALA A 69 9.10 -3.94 12.65
CA ALA A 69 10.25 -4.70 12.20
C ALA A 69 9.96 -6.21 12.30
N MET A 70 10.38 -6.96 11.29
CA MET A 70 10.20 -8.42 11.26
C MET A 70 11.11 -9.16 12.25
N MET A 71 12.18 -8.52 12.70
CA MET A 71 13.15 -9.07 13.66
C MET A 71 13.26 -8.11 14.84
N ALA A 72 13.59 -8.67 16.02
CA ALA A 72 13.63 -7.90 17.27
C ALA A 72 14.63 -6.72 17.26
N ASP A 73 15.69 -6.83 16.47
CA ASP A 73 16.72 -5.81 16.27
C ASP A 73 16.55 -5.01 14.96
N GLY A 74 15.45 -5.27 14.26
CA GLY A 74 15.12 -4.57 13.01
C GLY A 74 14.52 -3.20 13.25
N VAL A 75 14.41 -2.43 12.16
CA VAL A 75 13.75 -1.12 12.16
C VAL A 75 12.42 -1.22 11.40
N PRO A 76 11.40 -0.44 11.79
CA PRO A 76 10.19 -0.31 11.01
C PRO A 76 10.49 0.18 9.60
N VAL A 77 9.75 -0.32 8.62
CA VAL A 77 9.91 0.05 7.21
C VAL A 77 8.69 0.84 6.76
N VAL A 78 8.92 1.99 6.14
CA VAL A 78 7.91 2.72 5.40
C VAL A 78 8.11 2.43 3.92
N LEU A 79 7.08 1.91 3.28
CA LEU A 79 7.06 1.76 1.83
C LEU A 79 6.59 3.06 1.21
N VAL A 80 7.44 3.66 0.40
CA VAL A 80 7.10 4.80 -0.44
C VAL A 80 7.09 4.31 -1.88
N ALA A 81 5.95 4.44 -2.52
CA ALA A 81 5.82 4.12 -3.94
C ALA A 81 5.68 5.42 -4.72
N GLU A 82 6.35 5.49 -5.86
CA GLU A 82 5.91 6.40 -6.91
C GLU A 82 4.51 5.94 -7.31
N ASP A 83 3.55 6.87 -7.30
CA ASP A 83 2.20 6.59 -7.74
C ASP A 83 2.17 6.48 -9.29
N SER A 84 1.11 6.93 -9.90
CA SER A 84 0.92 6.86 -11.34
C SER A 84 1.72 7.95 -12.06
N GLY A 85 2.34 7.59 -13.19
CA GLY A 85 2.94 8.53 -14.11
C GLY A 85 2.05 8.78 -15.32
N TYR A 86 2.15 9.97 -15.91
CA TYR A 86 1.46 10.32 -17.16
C TYR A 86 2.45 10.32 -18.30
N SER A 87 2.15 9.61 -19.37
CA SER A 87 2.98 9.54 -20.56
C SER A 87 2.21 10.04 -21.77
N ILE A 88 2.87 10.80 -22.62
CA ILE A 88 2.30 11.22 -23.91
C ILE A 88 2.86 10.31 -25.00
N TYR A 89 1.96 9.70 -25.76
CA TYR A 89 2.36 8.84 -26.87
C TYR A 89 3.20 9.62 -27.89
N VAL A 90 4.36 9.06 -28.23
CA VAL A 90 5.38 9.76 -29.06
C VAL A 90 4.86 10.17 -30.44
N ASP A 91 3.93 9.42 -31.05
CA ASP A 91 3.35 9.72 -32.34
C ASP A 91 1.94 10.33 -32.25
N SER A 92 1.52 10.83 -31.06
CA SER A 92 0.23 11.50 -30.92
C SER A 92 0.15 12.74 -31.83
N PRO A 93 -0.93 12.93 -32.59
CA PRO A 93 -1.14 14.14 -33.35
C PRO A 93 -1.50 15.36 -32.49
N ASN A 94 -1.79 15.14 -31.17
CA ASN A 94 -2.25 16.18 -30.24
C ASN A 94 -1.27 16.40 -29.08
N LYS A 95 0.04 16.28 -29.31
CA LYS A 95 1.06 16.40 -28.26
C LYS A 95 0.98 17.72 -27.50
N ASP A 96 0.85 18.83 -28.22
CA ASP A 96 0.83 20.16 -27.61
C ASP A 96 -0.38 20.31 -26.68
N ALA A 97 -1.56 19.89 -27.12
CA ALA A 97 -2.75 19.87 -26.28
C ALA A 97 -2.62 18.94 -25.06
N ALA A 98 -1.92 17.82 -25.20
CA ALA A 98 -1.64 16.92 -24.08
C ALA A 98 -0.67 17.56 -23.06
N VAL A 99 0.36 18.28 -23.53
CA VAL A 99 1.28 19.04 -22.67
C VAL A 99 0.52 20.15 -21.92
N ASP A 100 -0.32 20.91 -22.64
CA ASP A 100 -1.14 21.97 -22.05
C ASP A 100 -2.07 21.40 -20.97
N PHE A 101 -2.72 20.26 -21.23
CA PHE A 101 -3.57 19.57 -20.27
C PHE A 101 -2.77 19.12 -19.03
N LEU A 102 -1.62 18.50 -19.19
CA LEU A 102 -0.78 18.07 -18.07
C LEU A 102 -0.25 19.28 -17.27
N THR A 103 0.10 20.37 -17.95
CA THR A 103 0.53 21.60 -17.28
C THR A 103 -0.60 22.19 -16.44
N TYR A 104 -1.83 22.17 -16.94
CA TYR A 104 -3.01 22.57 -16.18
C TYR A 104 -3.27 21.60 -15.01
N LEU A 105 -3.27 20.30 -15.27
CA LEU A 105 -3.51 19.26 -14.24
C LEU A 105 -2.51 19.36 -13.09
N PHE A 106 -1.24 19.55 -13.39
CA PHE A 106 -0.17 19.65 -12.40
C PHE A 106 0.07 21.07 -11.86
N SER A 107 -0.85 21.99 -12.08
CA SER A 107 -0.81 23.27 -11.35
C SER A 107 -1.01 23.07 -9.85
N ALA A 108 -0.40 23.92 -9.02
CA ALA A 108 -0.49 23.80 -7.56
C ALA A 108 -1.96 23.78 -7.05
N GLU A 109 -2.83 24.58 -7.67
CA GLU A 109 -4.27 24.62 -7.32
C GLU A 109 -4.95 23.27 -7.60
N ASN A 110 -4.71 22.67 -8.76
CA ASN A 110 -5.33 21.41 -9.13
C ASN A 110 -4.73 20.24 -8.36
N MET A 111 -3.43 20.26 -8.12
CA MET A 111 -2.77 19.24 -7.30
C MET A 111 -3.23 19.28 -5.84
N LYS A 112 -3.56 20.46 -5.30
CA LYS A 112 -4.20 20.56 -4.00
C LYS A 112 -5.57 19.84 -4.00
N LYS A 113 -6.43 20.17 -4.95
CA LYS A 113 -7.76 19.53 -5.09
C LYS A 113 -7.66 18.02 -5.30
N TYR A 114 -6.69 17.59 -6.09
CA TYR A 114 -6.43 16.17 -6.35
C TYR A 114 -6.01 15.43 -5.07
N SER A 115 -5.06 16.01 -4.31
CA SER A 115 -4.59 15.47 -3.04
C SER A 115 -5.73 15.33 -2.01
N GLU A 116 -6.56 16.35 -1.87
CA GLU A 116 -7.73 16.35 -0.99
C GLU A 116 -8.77 15.32 -1.41
N ALA A 117 -9.03 15.18 -2.71
CA ALA A 117 -10.02 14.22 -3.22
C ALA A 117 -9.56 12.76 -3.09
N LEU A 118 -8.27 12.49 -3.27
CA LEU A 118 -7.71 11.13 -3.12
C LEU A 118 -7.44 10.72 -1.67
N GLY A 119 -7.34 11.68 -0.75
CA GLY A 119 -6.89 11.38 0.60
C GLY A 119 -5.41 10.96 0.65
N SER A 120 -4.57 11.56 -0.18
CA SER A 120 -3.13 11.25 -0.28
C SER A 120 -2.28 12.52 -0.32
N PRO A 121 -1.05 12.50 0.23
CA PRO A 121 -0.17 13.65 0.15
C PRO A 121 0.16 13.99 -1.30
N SER A 122 0.36 15.28 -1.59
CA SER A 122 0.82 15.71 -2.89
C SER A 122 2.25 15.22 -3.16
N ALA A 123 2.52 14.87 -4.43
CA ALA A 123 3.88 14.63 -4.91
C ALA A 123 4.71 15.94 -5.01
N PHE A 124 4.09 17.11 -4.93
CA PHE A 124 4.73 18.41 -5.00
C PHE A 124 4.93 18.98 -3.61
N THR A 125 6.17 19.33 -3.27
CA THR A 125 6.56 19.80 -1.93
C THR A 125 6.03 21.18 -1.57
N ASP A 126 5.64 21.98 -2.56
CA ASP A 126 5.07 23.32 -2.42
C ASP A 126 3.53 23.32 -2.37
N VAL A 127 2.90 22.15 -2.47
CA VAL A 127 1.45 22.00 -2.37
C VAL A 127 1.07 21.54 -0.96
N THR A 128 0.42 22.44 -0.24
CA THR A 128 -0.19 22.13 1.06
C THR A 128 -1.68 21.82 0.86
N ALA A 129 -2.13 20.66 1.31
CA ALA A 129 -3.50 20.18 1.18
C ALA A 129 -3.97 19.51 2.48
N ASP A 130 -5.26 19.61 2.79
CA ASP A 130 -5.92 18.92 3.89
C ASP A 130 -6.40 17.55 3.40
N TRP A 131 -5.46 16.67 3.09
CA TRP A 131 -5.73 15.39 2.41
C TRP A 131 -6.17 14.26 3.35
N ALA A 132 -5.98 14.40 4.65
CA ALA A 132 -6.31 13.35 5.61
C ALA A 132 -6.57 13.93 7.01
N PRO A 133 -7.21 13.16 7.91
CA PRO A 133 -7.29 13.50 9.33
C PRO A 133 -5.92 13.78 9.93
N ALA A 134 -5.86 14.71 10.88
CA ALA A 134 -4.60 15.15 11.50
C ALA A 134 -3.79 14.01 12.13
N SER A 135 -4.45 13.00 12.69
CA SER A 135 -3.85 11.78 13.26
C SER A 135 -3.10 10.97 12.20
N VAL A 136 -3.65 10.85 10.99
CA VAL A 136 -3.03 10.15 9.86
C VAL A 136 -1.84 10.96 9.35
N VAL A 137 -2.02 12.27 9.13
CA VAL A 137 -0.95 13.17 8.66
C VAL A 137 0.23 13.14 9.62
N SER A 138 -0.02 13.24 10.93
CA SER A 138 1.02 13.15 11.97
C SER A 138 1.71 11.79 11.94
N GLY A 139 0.94 10.69 11.91
CA GLY A 139 1.50 9.34 11.88
C GLY A 139 2.39 9.08 10.67
N VAL A 140 1.97 9.51 9.47
CA VAL A 140 2.79 9.42 8.25
C VAL A 140 4.06 10.26 8.38
N SER A 141 3.95 11.51 8.84
CA SER A 141 5.11 12.39 9.04
C SER A 141 6.13 11.80 9.99
N ASP A 142 5.68 11.25 11.12
CA ASP A 142 6.55 10.65 12.13
C ASP A 142 7.18 9.35 11.64
N ALA A 143 6.43 8.54 10.89
CA ALA A 143 6.93 7.33 10.26
C ALA A 143 8.04 7.64 9.25
N VAL A 144 7.83 8.63 8.37
CA VAL A 144 8.84 9.04 7.38
C VAL A 144 10.10 9.61 8.05
N LYS A 145 9.94 10.41 9.10
CA LYS A 145 11.10 10.98 9.85
C LYS A 145 11.90 9.91 10.58
N SER A 146 11.24 8.89 11.10
CA SER A 146 11.86 7.81 11.86
C SER A 146 12.37 6.66 10.99
N ALA A 147 11.92 6.58 9.73
CA ALA A 147 12.32 5.54 8.81
C ALA A 147 13.79 5.68 8.44
N THR A 148 14.57 4.66 8.73
CA THR A 148 15.97 4.53 8.27
C THR A 148 16.05 3.86 6.91
N ASN A 149 15.00 3.16 6.49
CA ASN A 149 14.88 2.52 5.20
C ASN A 149 13.57 2.93 4.53
N ILE A 150 13.68 3.50 3.33
CA ILE A 150 12.57 3.77 2.44
C ILE A 150 12.66 2.72 1.33
N GLY A 151 11.71 1.82 1.28
CA GLY A 151 11.61 0.84 0.19
C GLY A 151 10.78 1.40 -0.96
N PHE A 152 11.24 1.22 -2.18
CA PHE A 152 10.46 1.50 -3.38
C PHE A 152 9.78 0.22 -3.84
N THR A 153 8.47 0.26 -4.07
CA THR A 153 7.69 -0.94 -4.44
C THR A 153 7.83 -1.32 -5.91
N ASN A 154 8.46 -0.46 -6.74
CA ASN A 154 8.57 -0.66 -8.18
C ASN A 154 9.83 -1.40 -8.62
N GLU A 155 10.74 -1.71 -7.69
CA GLU A 155 11.94 -2.49 -7.97
C GLU A 155 11.65 -3.99 -7.96
N LYS A 156 10.82 -4.45 -8.89
CA LYS A 156 10.53 -5.87 -9.07
C LYS A 156 10.83 -6.29 -10.51
N PRO A 157 11.15 -7.57 -10.76
CA PRO A 157 11.31 -8.08 -12.12
C PRO A 157 10.04 -7.86 -12.94
N ALA A 158 10.18 -7.53 -14.21
CA ALA A 158 9.06 -7.22 -15.10
C ALA A 158 8.05 -8.40 -15.23
N GLY A 159 8.55 -9.63 -15.11
CA GLY A 159 7.72 -10.84 -15.17
C GLY A 159 7.11 -11.27 -13.83
N PHE A 160 7.42 -10.60 -12.71
CA PHE A 160 6.86 -10.92 -11.41
C PHE A 160 5.72 -9.95 -11.06
N SER A 161 4.51 -10.45 -10.99
CA SER A 161 3.33 -9.63 -10.69
C SER A 161 2.96 -9.66 -9.20
N GLY A 162 2.14 -8.68 -8.78
CA GLY A 162 1.51 -8.70 -7.45
C GLY A 162 0.57 -9.91 -7.28
N ASP A 163 -0.06 -10.34 -8.36
CA ASP A 163 -0.94 -11.51 -8.36
C ASP A 163 -0.18 -12.81 -8.12
N ASP A 164 1.06 -12.93 -8.64
CA ASP A 164 1.92 -14.09 -8.37
C ASP A 164 2.33 -14.14 -6.90
N ALA A 165 2.71 -13.00 -6.32
CA ALA A 165 3.00 -12.91 -4.90
C ALA A 165 1.78 -13.22 -4.04
N GLY A 166 0.62 -12.69 -4.39
CA GLY A 166 -0.65 -12.94 -3.70
C GLY A 166 -1.05 -14.40 -3.70
N ARG A 167 -0.91 -15.08 -4.85
CA ARG A 167 -1.20 -16.51 -4.98
C ARG A 167 -0.28 -17.36 -4.10
N LEU A 168 1.01 -17.08 -4.10
CA LEU A 168 1.96 -17.79 -3.25
C LEU A 168 1.63 -17.62 -1.75
N VAL A 169 1.21 -16.41 -1.34
CA VAL A 169 0.77 -16.17 0.04
C VAL A 169 -0.53 -16.92 0.35
N GLN A 170 -1.49 -16.96 -0.56
CA GLN A 170 -2.71 -17.76 -0.41
C GLN A 170 -2.39 -19.25 -0.25
N ASP A 171 -1.51 -19.80 -1.09
CA ASP A 171 -1.07 -21.20 -1.01
C ASP A 171 -0.35 -21.51 0.30
N LEU A 172 0.47 -20.59 0.81
CA LEU A 172 1.08 -20.71 2.13
C LEU A 172 0.02 -20.79 3.24
N LEU A 173 -0.93 -19.85 3.25
CA LEU A 173 -1.99 -19.79 4.27
C LEU A 173 -3.00 -20.91 4.14
N ALA A 174 -3.18 -21.48 2.95
CA ALA A 174 -3.97 -22.69 2.72
C ALA A 174 -3.25 -23.99 3.15
N GLY A 175 -1.95 -23.88 3.52
CA GLY A 175 -1.15 -25.05 3.91
C GLY A 175 -0.62 -25.86 2.73
N THR A 176 -0.66 -25.33 1.50
CA THR A 176 -0.08 -25.96 0.31
C THR A 176 1.45 -25.97 0.38
N TYR A 177 2.03 -24.93 0.98
CA TYR A 177 3.47 -24.78 1.20
C TYR A 177 3.81 -24.74 2.69
N THR A 178 4.91 -25.35 3.05
CA THR A 178 5.63 -25.00 4.30
C THR A 178 6.29 -23.62 4.11
N PRO A 179 6.68 -22.93 5.21
CA PRO A 179 7.41 -21.65 5.12
C PRO A 179 8.68 -21.73 4.28
N GLU A 180 9.40 -22.85 4.33
CA GLU A 180 10.60 -23.11 3.57
C GLU A 180 10.31 -23.29 2.08
N GLU A 181 9.28 -24.08 1.74
CA GLU A 181 8.84 -24.30 0.35
C GLU A 181 8.32 -23.01 -0.27
N PHE A 182 7.56 -22.21 0.50
CA PHE A 182 7.13 -20.88 0.07
C PHE A 182 8.32 -19.99 -0.28
N ALA A 183 9.36 -19.98 0.56
CA ALA A 183 10.54 -19.15 0.30
C ALA A 183 11.22 -19.52 -1.00
N LEU A 184 11.35 -20.82 -1.30
CA LEU A 184 11.92 -21.31 -2.54
C LEU A 184 11.03 -21.00 -3.75
N ALA A 185 9.71 -21.17 -3.63
CA ALA A 185 8.75 -20.87 -4.69
C ALA A 185 8.74 -19.37 -5.01
N TYR A 186 8.78 -18.52 -3.98
CA TYR A 186 8.85 -17.07 -4.16
C TYR A 186 10.15 -16.64 -4.85
N GLU A 187 11.30 -17.18 -4.44
CA GLU A 187 12.59 -16.90 -5.06
C GLU A 187 12.62 -17.38 -6.52
N ALA A 188 12.06 -18.54 -6.81
CA ALA A 188 11.97 -19.06 -8.17
C ALA A 188 11.08 -18.16 -9.06
N ALA A 189 9.92 -17.74 -8.57
CA ALA A 189 9.03 -16.83 -9.29
C ALA A 189 9.66 -15.44 -9.52
N TRP A 190 10.37 -14.94 -8.50
CA TRP A 190 11.10 -13.67 -8.62
C TRP A 190 12.18 -13.74 -9.69
N ASN A 191 13.02 -14.78 -9.66
CA ASN A 191 14.11 -14.96 -10.62
C ASN A 191 13.63 -15.24 -12.04
N ALA A 192 12.47 -15.86 -12.22
CA ALA A 192 11.87 -16.09 -13.54
C ALA A 192 11.33 -14.79 -14.19
N GLY A 193 11.18 -13.72 -13.42
CA GLY A 193 10.73 -12.42 -13.91
C GLY A 193 11.83 -11.56 -14.54
N PHE A 194 13.10 -11.99 -14.45
CA PHE A 194 14.23 -11.38 -15.13
C PHE A 194 14.49 -12.09 -16.47
#